data_f9ed9c682578612496c049f960bf051f
#
_entry.id   f9ed9c682578612496c049f960bf051f
#
_cell.length_a   1.000
_cell.length_b   1.000
_cell.length_c   1.000
_cell.angle_alpha   90.00
_cell.angle_beta   90.00
_cell.angle_gamma   90.00
#
_symmetry.space_group_name_H-M   'P 1'
#
loop_
_entity.id
_entity.type
_entity.pdbx_description
1 polymer ?
#
loop_
_entity_poly.entity_id
_entity_poly.type
_entity_poly.pdbx_seq_one_letter_code
_entity_poly.pdbx_strand_id
1 'polypeptide(L)'
;MTGFASALWAETLKTIRSKVPLFCLIGFSMAPLAGGLFMLILKNPDAARSMGLISTKAHIMAGTADWPAFFNLLTQAVAAGGAILFAILTIWVFGREFSDHTVKELLALPTSREAIVTAKFIVIAVWTLAMTLFIFGLGLIVGSLVVIPGWSVELARTAFINILGTAVLTIPLMSFVALIASAGRGYLPAFGWTILTLVLANIAAVMGWGDWFPWAVPGLFSGAAGPRTEQLGLHSYVIVILASLVGLAATFYWWRDADQTR
;
A
#
# COMPACT_ATOMS: atom_id res chain seq x y z
N MET A 1 -23.14 8.87 22.78
CA MET A 1 -22.24 8.02 21.95
C MET A 1 -21.05 7.66 22.83
N THR A 2 -20.57 6.42 22.77
CA THR A 2 -19.33 6.04 23.47
C THR A 2 -18.17 6.86 22.90
N GLY A 3 -17.18 7.22 23.69
CA GLY A 3 -16.02 8.02 23.24
C GLY A 3 -15.32 7.47 22.00
N PHE A 4 -15.31 6.13 21.83
CA PHE A 4 -14.79 5.47 20.64
C PHE A 4 -15.60 5.79 19.36
N ALA A 5 -16.94 5.72 19.41
CA ALA A 5 -17.77 6.01 18.25
C ALA A 5 -17.62 7.47 17.79
N SER A 6 -17.45 8.39 18.72
CA SER A 6 -17.18 9.81 18.42
C SER A 6 -15.79 10.00 17.78
N ALA A 7 -14.76 9.29 18.27
CA ALA A 7 -13.43 9.31 17.68
C ALA A 7 -13.44 8.76 16.24
N LEU A 8 -14.08 7.60 16.03
CA LEU A 8 -14.17 6.99 14.71
C LEU A 8 -14.91 7.88 13.71
N TRP A 9 -16.02 8.47 14.14
CA TRP A 9 -16.77 9.44 13.32
C TRP A 9 -15.90 10.64 12.93
N ALA A 10 -15.21 11.24 13.91
CA ALA A 10 -14.36 12.40 13.68
C ALA A 10 -13.21 12.08 12.71
N GLU A 11 -12.48 10.97 12.91
CA GLU A 11 -11.38 10.56 12.01
C GLU A 11 -11.88 10.21 10.60
N THR A 12 -13.03 9.53 10.48
CA THR A 12 -13.67 9.26 9.19
C THR A 12 -14.05 10.56 8.47
N LEU A 13 -14.67 11.51 9.19
CA LEU A 13 -15.09 12.79 8.60
C LEU A 13 -13.89 13.63 8.15
N LYS A 14 -12.82 13.67 8.95
CA LYS A 14 -11.55 14.33 8.58
C LYS A 14 -11.00 13.73 7.28
N THR A 15 -11.01 12.40 7.16
CA THR A 15 -10.47 11.69 6.00
C THR A 15 -11.32 11.95 4.75
N ILE A 16 -12.63 11.85 4.83
CA ILE A 16 -13.56 12.11 3.71
C ILE A 16 -13.45 13.56 3.22
N ARG A 17 -13.31 14.52 4.12
CA ARG A 17 -13.21 15.95 3.78
C ARG A 17 -11.82 16.35 3.28
N SER A 18 -10.83 15.50 3.44
CA SER A 18 -9.47 15.75 2.96
C SER A 18 -9.32 15.37 1.49
N LYS A 19 -8.34 15.99 0.82
CA LYS A 19 -7.97 15.63 -0.56
C LYS A 19 -7.01 14.44 -0.63
N VAL A 20 -6.45 14.00 0.51
CA VAL A 20 -5.40 12.96 0.53
C VAL A 20 -5.90 11.62 0.00
N PRO A 21 -7.05 11.07 0.42
CA PRO A 21 -7.57 9.84 -0.16
C PRO A 21 -7.81 9.93 -1.67
N LEU A 22 -8.29 11.10 -2.15
CA LEU A 22 -8.47 11.32 -3.59
C LEU A 22 -7.14 11.29 -4.35
N PHE A 23 -6.10 11.95 -3.84
CA PHE A 23 -4.78 11.88 -4.46
C PHE A 23 -4.21 10.45 -4.45
N CYS A 24 -4.43 9.70 -3.38
CA CYS A 24 -4.04 8.30 -3.33
C CYS A 24 -4.81 7.46 -4.36
N LEU A 25 -6.12 7.66 -4.54
CA LEU A 25 -6.91 6.98 -5.56
C LEU A 25 -6.42 7.32 -6.98
N ILE A 26 -6.12 8.59 -7.25
CA ILE A 26 -5.52 9.01 -8.52
C ILE A 26 -4.17 8.33 -8.74
N GLY A 27 -3.31 8.30 -7.73
CA GLY A 27 -2.03 7.59 -7.77
C GLY A 27 -2.20 6.10 -8.06
N PHE A 28 -3.16 5.44 -7.41
CA PHE A 28 -3.47 4.02 -7.68
C PHE A 28 -4.03 3.79 -9.09
N SER A 29 -4.83 4.70 -9.62
CA SER A 29 -5.39 4.57 -10.97
C SER A 29 -4.32 4.60 -12.08
N MET A 30 -3.15 5.18 -11.80
CA MET A 30 -2.06 5.20 -12.77
C MET A 30 -1.58 3.78 -13.14
N ALA A 31 -1.60 2.83 -12.21
CA ALA A 31 -1.12 1.47 -12.47
C ALA A 31 -1.99 0.72 -13.51
N PRO A 32 -3.32 0.60 -13.37
CA PRO A 32 -4.15 -0.02 -14.39
C PRO A 32 -4.21 0.76 -15.70
N LEU A 33 -4.16 2.10 -15.66
CA LEU A 33 -4.15 2.93 -16.87
C LEU A 33 -2.84 2.78 -17.65
N ALA A 34 -1.69 2.93 -16.98
CA ALA A 34 -0.38 2.73 -17.60
C ALA A 34 -0.19 1.27 -18.04
N GLY A 35 -0.65 0.30 -17.23
CA GLY A 35 -0.63 -1.11 -17.56
C GLY A 35 -1.50 -1.43 -18.77
N GLY A 36 -2.70 -0.85 -18.87
CA GLY A 36 -3.58 -0.98 -20.04
C GLY A 36 -2.95 -0.39 -21.30
N LEU A 37 -2.36 0.80 -21.20
CA LEU A 37 -1.59 1.38 -22.31
C LEU A 37 -0.42 0.47 -22.73
N PHE A 38 0.30 -0.07 -21.75
CA PHE A 38 1.40 -1.01 -22.03
C PHE A 38 0.89 -2.28 -22.75
N MET A 39 -0.26 -2.84 -22.36
CA MET A 39 -0.88 -3.96 -23.05
C MET A 39 -1.30 -3.63 -24.49
N LEU A 40 -1.83 -2.40 -24.73
CA LEU A 40 -2.13 -1.93 -26.09
C LEU A 40 -0.87 -1.88 -26.99
N ILE A 41 0.23 -1.38 -26.43
CA ILE A 41 1.53 -1.30 -27.10
C ILE A 41 2.03 -2.71 -27.45
N LEU A 42 1.92 -3.67 -26.52
CA LEU A 42 2.34 -5.06 -26.75
C LEU A 42 1.46 -5.79 -27.78
N LYS A 43 0.18 -5.47 -27.87
CA LYS A 43 -0.74 -6.05 -28.88
C LYS A 43 -0.40 -5.61 -30.31
N ASN A 44 0.18 -4.42 -30.49
CA ASN A 44 0.49 -3.85 -31.80
C ASN A 44 1.99 -3.48 -31.90
N PRO A 45 2.88 -4.46 -31.92
CA PRO A 45 4.31 -4.22 -31.82
C PRO A 45 4.87 -3.42 -33.01
N ASP A 46 4.32 -3.60 -34.20
CA ASP A 46 4.81 -2.89 -35.42
C ASP A 46 4.40 -1.41 -35.39
N ALA A 47 3.18 -1.09 -34.95
CA ALA A 47 2.74 0.28 -34.72
C ALA A 47 3.55 0.94 -33.58
N ALA A 48 3.81 0.22 -32.50
CA ALA A 48 4.60 0.71 -31.39
C ALA A 48 6.06 1.01 -31.79
N ARG A 49 6.65 0.21 -32.67
CA ARG A 49 7.99 0.44 -33.24
C ARG A 49 8.04 1.65 -34.17
N SER A 50 7.02 1.80 -35.02
CA SER A 50 6.94 2.95 -35.93
C SER A 50 6.79 4.28 -35.22
N MET A 51 6.17 4.27 -34.02
CA MET A 51 6.01 5.42 -33.12
C MET A 51 7.22 5.63 -32.18
N GLY A 52 8.23 4.76 -32.21
CA GLY A 52 9.39 4.83 -31.32
C GLY A 52 9.09 4.51 -29.85
N LEU A 53 7.93 3.90 -29.55
CA LEU A 53 7.49 3.60 -28.21
C LEU A 53 8.17 2.37 -27.59
N ILE A 54 8.64 1.45 -28.44
CA ILE A 54 9.35 0.22 -27.98
C ILE A 54 10.55 -0.06 -28.88
N SER A 55 11.70 -0.35 -28.26
CA SER A 55 12.84 -0.96 -28.95
C SER A 55 12.62 -2.46 -29.14
N THR A 56 13.27 -3.06 -30.15
CA THR A 56 13.22 -4.52 -30.42
C THR A 56 13.63 -5.34 -29.20
N LYS A 57 14.59 -4.87 -28.41
CA LYS A 57 15.02 -5.50 -27.14
C LYS A 57 13.95 -5.46 -26.05
N ALA A 58 13.29 -4.32 -25.90
CA ALA A 58 12.24 -4.15 -24.90
C ALA A 58 11.02 -5.05 -25.18
N HIS A 59 10.68 -5.27 -26.45
CA HIS A 59 9.59 -6.17 -26.83
C HIS A 59 9.87 -7.63 -26.44
N ILE A 60 11.10 -8.11 -26.64
CA ILE A 60 11.48 -9.50 -26.30
C ILE A 60 11.39 -9.72 -24.77
N MET A 61 11.66 -8.70 -23.98
CA MET A 61 11.64 -8.78 -22.51
C MET A 61 10.25 -8.49 -21.89
N ALA A 62 9.33 -7.92 -22.66
CA ALA A 62 8.05 -7.41 -22.13
C ALA A 62 6.98 -8.50 -21.96
N GLY A 63 7.20 -9.73 -22.45
CA GLY A 63 6.26 -10.84 -22.31
C GLY A 63 5.04 -10.75 -23.23
N THR A 64 3.98 -11.48 -22.88
CA THR A 64 2.73 -11.57 -23.64
C THR A 64 1.72 -10.52 -23.19
N ALA A 65 0.93 -9.98 -24.15
CA ALA A 65 -0.18 -9.08 -23.83
C ALA A 65 -1.43 -9.90 -23.46
N ASP A 66 -1.45 -10.45 -22.25
CA ASP A 66 -2.54 -11.29 -21.76
C ASP A 66 -2.99 -10.89 -20.34
N TRP A 67 -4.12 -11.42 -19.92
CA TRP A 67 -4.65 -11.15 -18.58
C TRP A 67 -3.73 -11.60 -17.44
N PRO A 68 -3.04 -12.75 -17.51
CA PRO A 68 -2.05 -13.13 -16.49
C PRO A 68 -0.97 -12.06 -16.27
N ALA A 69 -0.36 -11.57 -17.36
CA ALA A 69 0.66 -10.53 -17.29
C ALA A 69 0.10 -9.21 -16.73
N PHE A 70 -1.11 -8.83 -17.14
CA PHE A 70 -1.77 -7.61 -16.65
C PHE A 70 -2.09 -7.69 -15.16
N PHE A 71 -2.66 -8.80 -14.67
CA PHE A 71 -2.93 -8.98 -13.25
C PHE A 71 -1.65 -9.05 -12.41
N ASN A 72 -0.59 -9.65 -12.95
CA ASN A 72 0.73 -9.66 -12.30
C ASN A 72 1.27 -8.23 -12.11
N LEU A 73 1.15 -7.40 -13.13
CA LEU A 73 1.52 -5.99 -13.06
C LEU A 73 0.72 -5.25 -11.98
N LEU A 74 -0.60 -5.47 -11.88
CA LEU A 74 -1.44 -4.85 -10.86
C LEU A 74 -1.04 -5.33 -9.45
N THR A 75 -0.74 -6.62 -9.28
CA THR A 75 -0.31 -7.17 -7.99
C THR A 75 1.02 -6.55 -7.55
N GLN A 76 1.97 -6.42 -8.47
CA GLN A 76 3.26 -5.76 -8.22
C GLN A 76 3.08 -4.26 -7.92
N ALA A 77 2.14 -3.60 -8.60
CA ALA A 77 1.82 -2.19 -8.33
C ALA A 77 1.26 -2.00 -6.92
N VAL A 78 0.48 -2.96 -6.40
CA VAL A 78 0.02 -2.92 -4.99
C VAL A 78 1.18 -3.16 -4.02
N ALA A 79 2.12 -4.04 -4.33
CA ALA A 79 3.28 -4.29 -3.46
C ALA A 79 4.20 -3.07 -3.34
N ALA A 80 4.55 -2.43 -4.45
CA ALA A 80 5.49 -1.30 -4.46
C ALA A 80 4.76 0.05 -4.34
N GLY A 81 3.85 0.35 -5.27
CA GLY A 81 3.09 1.60 -5.29
C GLY A 81 2.11 1.70 -4.13
N GLY A 82 1.44 0.57 -3.80
CA GLY A 82 0.54 0.47 -2.66
C GLY A 82 1.24 0.77 -1.34
N ALA A 83 2.42 0.21 -1.12
CA ALA A 83 3.20 0.49 0.09
C ALA A 83 3.45 2.00 0.29
N ILE A 84 3.77 2.72 -0.80
CA ILE A 84 3.96 4.19 -0.76
C ILE A 84 2.64 4.91 -0.49
N LEU A 85 1.56 4.57 -1.20
CA LEU A 85 0.28 5.26 -1.08
C LEU A 85 -0.42 4.97 0.26
N PHE A 86 -0.29 3.76 0.80
CA PHE A 86 -0.74 3.42 2.14
C PHE A 86 0.06 4.16 3.22
N ALA A 87 1.38 4.30 3.01
CA ALA A 87 2.21 5.10 3.88
C ALA A 87 1.82 6.58 3.84
N ILE A 88 1.57 7.18 2.67
CA ILE A 88 1.12 8.57 2.53
C ILE A 88 -0.16 8.80 3.33
N LEU A 89 -1.15 7.92 3.19
CA LEU A 89 -2.38 8.01 3.97
C LEU A 89 -2.12 7.90 5.47
N THR A 90 -1.29 6.93 5.89
CA THR A 90 -0.93 6.71 7.29
C THR A 90 -0.17 7.89 7.89
N ILE A 91 0.81 8.40 7.15
CA ILE A 91 1.59 9.58 7.51
C ILE A 91 0.67 10.79 7.71
N TRP A 92 -0.29 10.99 6.81
CA TRP A 92 -1.25 12.07 6.93
C TRP A 92 -2.17 11.88 8.15
N VAL A 93 -2.74 10.69 8.36
CA VAL A 93 -3.66 10.41 9.48
C VAL A 93 -3.00 10.60 10.83
N PHE A 94 -1.73 10.19 10.99
CA PHE A 94 -1.01 10.30 12.27
C PHE A 94 -0.18 11.56 12.42
N GLY A 95 0.38 12.09 11.33
CA GLY A 95 1.26 13.25 11.37
C GLY A 95 0.54 14.59 11.33
N ARG A 96 -0.72 14.60 10.88
CA ARG A 96 -1.49 15.82 10.68
C ARG A 96 -1.63 16.67 11.95
N GLU A 97 -2.02 16.07 13.06
CA GLU A 97 -2.24 16.81 14.31
C GLU A 97 -0.96 17.50 14.81
N PHE A 98 0.19 16.90 14.53
CA PHE A 98 1.48 17.50 14.88
C PHE A 98 1.84 18.63 13.92
N SER A 99 1.62 18.44 12.63
CA SER A 99 1.89 19.45 11.60
C SER A 99 0.95 20.65 11.69
N ASP A 100 -0.31 20.43 12.07
CA ASP A 100 -1.33 21.46 12.23
C ASP A 100 -1.35 22.05 13.66
N HIS A 101 -0.44 21.58 14.56
CA HIS A 101 -0.37 21.97 15.98
C HIS A 101 -1.64 21.74 16.79
N THR A 102 -2.53 20.84 16.36
CA THR A 102 -3.83 20.55 16.99
C THR A 102 -3.79 19.37 17.98
N VAL A 103 -2.62 18.75 18.17
CA VAL A 103 -2.47 17.60 19.07
C VAL A 103 -2.90 17.90 20.51
N LYS A 104 -2.63 19.11 21.02
CA LYS A 104 -3.02 19.50 22.38
C LYS A 104 -4.54 19.59 22.54
N GLU A 105 -5.22 20.14 21.54
CA GLU A 105 -6.69 20.22 21.50
C GLU A 105 -7.32 18.83 21.44
N LEU A 106 -6.74 17.94 20.62
CA LEU A 106 -7.18 16.54 20.49
C LEU A 106 -7.07 15.80 21.84
N LEU A 107 -5.97 16.02 22.57
CA LEU A 107 -5.72 15.37 23.86
C LEU A 107 -6.51 15.99 25.03
N ALA A 108 -7.07 17.17 24.87
CA ALA A 108 -7.96 17.81 25.83
C ALA A 108 -9.41 17.27 25.77
N LEU A 109 -9.74 16.48 24.73
CA LEU A 109 -11.06 15.89 24.60
C LEU A 109 -11.29 14.79 25.65
N PRO A 110 -12.55 14.58 26.12
CA PRO A 110 -12.90 13.53 27.08
C PRO A 110 -12.92 12.13 26.44
N THR A 111 -12.09 11.90 25.45
CA THR A 111 -11.96 10.64 24.71
C THR A 111 -10.61 10.01 25.01
N SER A 112 -10.58 8.72 25.33
CA SER A 112 -9.31 8.06 25.63
C SER A 112 -8.36 8.08 24.42
N ARG A 113 -7.08 8.24 24.69
CA ARG A 113 -6.02 8.22 23.64
C ARG A 113 -6.04 6.92 22.86
N GLU A 114 -6.31 5.80 23.52
CA GLU A 114 -6.44 4.47 22.90
C GLU A 114 -7.59 4.42 21.88
N ALA A 115 -8.74 5.03 22.23
CA ALA A 115 -9.87 5.11 21.30
C ALA A 115 -9.54 5.95 20.05
N ILE A 116 -8.79 7.04 20.21
CA ILE A 116 -8.33 7.86 19.07
C ILE A 116 -7.38 7.08 18.18
N VAL A 117 -6.36 6.43 18.75
CA VAL A 117 -5.38 5.63 17.99
C VAL A 117 -6.06 4.46 17.27
N THR A 118 -6.98 3.76 17.95
CA THR A 118 -7.76 2.67 17.33
C THR A 118 -8.59 3.19 16.16
N ALA A 119 -9.27 4.32 16.32
CA ALA A 119 -10.07 4.94 15.26
C ALA A 119 -9.19 5.29 14.03
N LYS A 120 -7.99 5.83 14.24
CA LYS A 120 -7.03 6.12 13.16
C LYS A 120 -6.62 4.87 12.40
N PHE A 121 -6.26 3.78 13.09
CA PHE A 121 -5.91 2.51 12.44
C PHE A 121 -7.08 1.91 11.66
N ILE A 122 -8.29 1.96 12.19
CA ILE A 122 -9.49 1.47 11.47
C ILE A 122 -9.72 2.28 10.20
N VAL A 123 -9.63 3.61 10.27
CA VAL A 123 -9.80 4.47 9.10
C VAL A 123 -8.74 4.16 8.03
N ILE A 124 -7.48 3.98 8.42
CA ILE A 124 -6.40 3.58 7.51
C ILE A 124 -6.71 2.23 6.87
N ALA A 125 -7.07 1.20 7.67
CA ALA A 125 -7.37 -0.13 7.16
C ALA A 125 -8.54 -0.12 6.16
N VAL A 126 -9.62 0.59 6.48
CA VAL A 126 -10.79 0.71 5.58
C VAL A 126 -10.43 1.40 4.27
N TRP A 127 -9.71 2.52 4.31
CA TRP A 127 -9.34 3.24 3.11
C TRP A 127 -8.31 2.50 2.24
N THR A 128 -7.32 1.86 2.85
CA THR A 128 -6.31 1.09 2.11
C THR A 128 -6.91 -0.16 1.47
N LEU A 129 -7.85 -0.83 2.14
CA LEU A 129 -8.63 -1.92 1.54
C LEU A 129 -9.54 -1.41 0.41
N ALA A 130 -10.22 -0.27 0.61
CA ALA A 130 -11.05 0.33 -0.44
C ALA A 130 -10.21 0.70 -1.69
N MET A 131 -9.01 1.24 -1.52
CA MET A 131 -8.07 1.51 -2.61
C MET A 131 -7.63 0.23 -3.32
N THR A 132 -7.40 -0.85 -2.57
CA THR A 132 -7.04 -2.16 -3.13
C THR A 132 -8.18 -2.74 -3.97
N LEU A 133 -9.41 -2.63 -3.50
CA LEU A 133 -10.59 -3.05 -4.27
C LEU A 133 -10.79 -2.17 -5.51
N PHE A 134 -10.55 -0.88 -5.38
CA PHE A 134 -10.64 0.08 -6.47
C PHE A 134 -9.65 -0.23 -7.60
N ILE A 135 -8.37 -0.51 -7.30
CA ILE A 135 -7.37 -0.83 -8.33
C ILE A 135 -7.73 -2.14 -9.06
N PHE A 136 -8.24 -3.14 -8.34
CA PHE A 136 -8.71 -4.38 -8.96
C PHE A 136 -9.90 -4.13 -9.90
N GLY A 137 -10.94 -3.41 -9.42
CA GLY A 137 -12.11 -3.06 -10.22
C GLY A 137 -11.78 -2.22 -11.46
N LEU A 138 -10.93 -1.19 -11.28
CA LEU A 138 -10.47 -0.37 -12.40
C LEU A 138 -9.61 -1.19 -13.38
N GLY A 139 -8.80 -2.13 -12.87
CA GLY A 139 -8.04 -3.07 -13.69
C GLY A 139 -8.95 -3.95 -14.56
N LEU A 140 -10.05 -4.48 -14.02
CA LEU A 140 -11.04 -5.23 -14.80
C LEU A 140 -11.65 -4.37 -15.92
N ILE A 141 -12.01 -3.13 -15.62
CA ILE A 141 -12.56 -2.20 -16.61
C ILE A 141 -11.54 -1.91 -17.72
N VAL A 142 -10.33 -1.51 -17.34
CA VAL A 142 -9.28 -1.18 -18.31
C VAL A 142 -8.91 -2.40 -19.16
N GLY A 143 -8.71 -3.56 -18.55
CA GLY A 143 -8.38 -4.79 -19.27
C GLY A 143 -9.46 -5.22 -20.26
N SER A 144 -10.74 -5.05 -19.91
CA SER A 144 -11.87 -5.31 -20.82
C SER A 144 -11.94 -4.30 -21.96
N LEU A 145 -11.70 -3.01 -21.71
CA LEU A 145 -11.67 -1.97 -22.76
C LEU A 145 -10.51 -2.17 -23.75
N VAL A 146 -9.36 -2.62 -23.26
CA VAL A 146 -8.19 -2.97 -24.10
C VAL A 146 -8.41 -4.29 -24.84
N VAL A 147 -9.46 -5.06 -24.50
CA VAL A 147 -9.74 -6.39 -25.07
C VAL A 147 -8.52 -7.30 -24.93
N ILE A 148 -7.98 -7.41 -23.70
CA ILE A 148 -6.83 -8.28 -23.40
C ILE A 148 -7.25 -9.75 -23.58
N PRO A 149 -6.47 -10.60 -24.29
CA PRO A 149 -6.80 -12.01 -24.44
C PRO A 149 -6.54 -12.84 -23.19
N GLY A 150 -7.12 -14.04 -23.13
CA GLY A 150 -6.84 -15.01 -22.05
C GLY A 150 -7.66 -14.78 -20.77
N TRP A 151 -8.84 -14.13 -20.87
CA TRP A 151 -9.73 -13.95 -19.72
C TRP A 151 -10.30 -15.28 -19.23
N SER A 152 -10.28 -15.48 -17.92
CA SER A 152 -11.10 -16.51 -17.25
C SER A 152 -11.50 -16.05 -15.85
N VAL A 153 -12.62 -16.54 -15.34
CA VAL A 153 -13.12 -16.22 -13.99
C VAL A 153 -12.16 -16.75 -12.93
N GLU A 154 -11.58 -17.94 -13.15
CA GLU A 154 -10.62 -18.54 -12.23
C GLU A 154 -9.33 -17.71 -12.11
N LEU A 155 -8.86 -17.19 -13.25
CA LEU A 155 -7.72 -16.27 -13.27
C LEU A 155 -8.02 -14.97 -12.51
N ALA A 156 -9.19 -14.37 -12.72
CA ALA A 156 -9.59 -13.16 -12.01
C ALA A 156 -9.73 -13.41 -10.50
N ARG A 157 -10.25 -14.56 -10.09
CA ARG A 157 -10.31 -14.96 -8.68
C ARG A 157 -8.92 -15.09 -8.07
N THR A 158 -8.01 -15.78 -8.76
CA THR A 158 -6.62 -15.94 -8.30
C THR A 158 -5.92 -14.57 -8.18
N ALA A 159 -6.09 -13.72 -9.19
CA ALA A 159 -5.54 -12.36 -9.17
C ALA A 159 -6.11 -11.52 -8.01
N PHE A 160 -7.42 -11.61 -7.75
CA PHE A 160 -8.06 -10.95 -6.62
C PHE A 160 -7.45 -11.39 -5.29
N ILE A 161 -7.27 -12.70 -5.09
CA ILE A 161 -6.63 -13.25 -3.88
C ILE A 161 -5.19 -12.74 -3.73
N ASN A 162 -4.42 -12.71 -4.82
CA ASN A 162 -3.04 -12.23 -4.80
C ASN A 162 -2.95 -10.73 -4.50
N ILE A 163 -3.78 -9.91 -5.14
CA ILE A 163 -3.85 -8.46 -4.90
C ILE A 163 -4.27 -8.17 -3.46
N LEU A 164 -5.33 -8.83 -2.98
CA LEU A 164 -5.80 -8.67 -1.61
C LEU A 164 -4.79 -9.19 -0.60
N GLY A 165 -4.18 -10.34 -0.84
CA GLY A 165 -3.13 -10.93 0.00
C GLY A 165 -1.92 -10.00 0.13
N THR A 166 -1.47 -9.41 -0.98
CA THR A 166 -0.40 -8.39 -0.98
C THR A 166 -0.76 -7.20 -0.10
N ALA A 167 -1.99 -6.68 -0.23
CA ALA A 167 -2.46 -5.56 0.60
C ALA A 167 -2.55 -5.95 2.08
N VAL A 168 -3.10 -7.12 2.40
CA VAL A 168 -3.21 -7.64 3.78
C VAL A 168 -1.85 -7.83 4.45
N LEU A 169 -0.82 -8.17 3.69
CA LEU A 169 0.56 -8.24 4.20
C LEU A 169 1.19 -6.85 4.36
N THR A 170 0.80 -5.87 3.54
CA THR A 170 1.38 -4.51 3.55
C THR A 170 0.75 -3.63 4.62
N ILE A 171 -0.59 -3.65 4.76
CA ILE A 171 -1.36 -2.74 5.63
C ILE A 171 -0.92 -2.79 7.09
N PRO A 172 -0.71 -3.96 7.73
CA PRO A 172 -0.30 -4.01 9.13
C PRO A 172 1.09 -3.42 9.39
N LEU A 173 2.00 -3.46 8.40
CA LEU A 173 3.33 -2.86 8.49
C LEU A 173 3.27 -1.32 8.55
N MET A 174 2.14 -0.71 8.17
CA MET A 174 1.91 0.73 8.33
C MET A 174 1.89 1.18 9.79
N SER A 175 1.81 0.26 10.75
CA SER A 175 1.92 0.55 12.18
C SER A 175 3.26 1.21 12.55
N PHE A 176 4.37 0.84 11.89
CA PHE A 176 5.65 1.52 12.06
C PHE A 176 5.65 2.92 11.45
N VAL A 177 4.99 3.11 10.32
CA VAL A 177 4.84 4.42 9.71
C VAL A 177 4.05 5.35 10.63
N ALA A 178 2.98 4.83 11.27
CA ALA A 178 2.19 5.54 12.26
C ALA A 178 3.01 5.92 13.50
N LEU A 179 3.84 4.99 14.00
CA LEU A 179 4.76 5.22 15.11
C LEU A 179 5.73 6.36 14.79
N ILE A 180 6.41 6.26 13.65
CA ILE A 180 7.43 7.24 13.25
C ILE A 180 6.80 8.62 12.96
N ALA A 181 5.61 8.67 12.36
CA ALA A 181 4.87 9.92 12.15
C ALA A 181 4.51 10.60 13.48
N SER A 182 4.13 9.79 14.47
CA SER A 182 3.80 10.28 15.82
C SER A 182 5.04 10.70 16.60
N ALA A 183 6.05 9.83 16.69
CA ALA A 183 7.27 10.08 17.45
C ALA A 183 8.13 11.20 16.83
N GLY A 184 8.19 11.26 15.51
CA GLY A 184 8.86 12.31 14.76
C GLY A 184 8.05 13.61 14.62
N ARG A 185 6.84 13.65 15.19
CA ARG A 185 5.95 14.83 15.25
C ARG A 185 5.70 15.49 13.90
N GLY A 186 5.44 14.69 12.86
CA GLY A 186 5.17 15.23 11.53
C GLY A 186 5.36 14.22 10.40
N TYR A 187 5.33 14.74 9.18
CA TYR A 187 5.32 13.92 7.97
C TYR A 187 6.69 13.41 7.56
N LEU A 188 7.73 14.26 7.68
CA LEU A 188 9.04 14.03 7.06
C LEU A 188 9.77 12.79 7.59
N PRO A 189 9.84 12.54 8.92
CA PRO A 189 10.51 11.34 9.44
C PRO A 189 9.86 10.03 8.96
N ALA A 190 8.53 10.01 8.88
CA ALA A 190 7.79 8.84 8.44
C ALA A 190 7.93 8.59 6.93
N PHE A 191 8.06 9.64 6.11
CA PHE A 191 8.45 9.51 4.70
C PHE A 191 9.85 8.90 4.57
N GLY A 192 10.82 9.43 5.32
CA GLY A 192 12.19 8.89 5.35
C GLY A 192 12.21 7.40 5.72
N TRP A 193 11.45 7.02 6.74
CA TRP A 193 11.27 5.62 7.14
C TRP A 193 10.69 4.77 6.02
N THR A 194 9.63 5.23 5.36
CA THR A 194 8.99 4.51 4.26
C THR A 194 9.95 4.25 3.11
N ILE A 195 10.68 5.28 2.67
CA ILE A 195 11.67 5.12 1.60
C ILE A 195 12.80 4.19 2.02
N LEU A 196 13.32 4.37 3.24
CA LEU A 196 14.39 3.51 3.79
C LEU A 196 13.97 2.04 3.79
N THR A 197 12.79 1.72 4.32
CA THR A 197 12.31 0.33 4.40
C THR A 197 12.06 -0.27 3.03
N LEU A 198 11.56 0.50 2.05
CA LEU A 198 11.41 0.03 0.66
C LEU A 198 12.75 -0.27 0.00
N VAL A 199 13.75 0.60 0.18
CA VAL A 199 15.10 0.36 -0.34
C VAL A 199 15.72 -0.89 0.31
N LEU A 200 15.64 -0.99 1.62
CA LEU A 200 16.13 -2.17 2.36
C LEU A 200 15.40 -3.45 1.95
N ALA A 201 14.08 -3.39 1.70
CA ALA A 201 13.29 -4.52 1.23
C ALA A 201 13.79 -5.03 -0.13
N ASN A 202 14.08 -4.11 -1.06
CA ASN A 202 14.64 -4.49 -2.35
C ASN A 202 16.04 -5.10 -2.21
N ILE A 203 16.91 -4.51 -1.39
CA ILE A 203 18.26 -5.05 -1.13
C ILE A 203 18.15 -6.45 -0.52
N ALA A 204 17.33 -6.63 0.52
CA ALA A 204 17.12 -7.92 1.19
C ALA A 204 16.60 -8.99 0.21
N ALA A 205 15.66 -8.62 -0.67
CA ALA A 205 15.13 -9.52 -1.68
C ALA A 205 16.20 -9.96 -2.69
N VAL A 206 17.02 -9.01 -3.19
CA VAL A 206 18.12 -9.31 -4.12
C VAL A 206 19.19 -10.17 -3.48
N MET A 207 19.52 -9.92 -2.20
CA MET A 207 20.51 -10.69 -1.45
C MET A 207 20.02 -12.10 -1.04
N GLY A 208 18.72 -12.41 -1.23
CA GLY A 208 18.14 -13.70 -0.89
C GLY A 208 17.70 -13.83 0.58
N TRP A 209 17.60 -12.72 1.32
CA TRP A 209 17.15 -12.66 2.73
C TRP A 209 15.78 -12.01 2.86
N GLY A 210 15.10 -11.78 1.74
CA GLY A 210 13.80 -11.08 1.73
C GLY A 210 12.70 -11.80 2.49
N ASP A 211 12.75 -13.13 2.60
CA ASP A 211 11.83 -13.96 3.37
C ASP A 211 11.92 -13.75 4.89
N TRP A 212 13.07 -13.23 5.38
CA TRP A 212 13.31 -12.86 6.77
C TRP A 212 13.11 -11.36 7.06
N PHE A 213 12.86 -10.55 6.03
CA PHE A 213 12.66 -9.11 6.20
C PHE A 213 11.20 -8.73 5.99
N PRO A 214 10.46 -8.30 7.04
CA PRO A 214 9.01 -8.10 6.99
C PRO A 214 8.53 -7.25 5.82
N TRP A 215 9.23 -6.16 5.51
CA TRP A 215 8.86 -5.23 4.42
C TRP A 215 9.14 -5.77 3.01
N ALA A 216 9.97 -6.81 2.88
CA ALA A 216 10.21 -7.48 1.60
C ALA A 216 9.15 -8.55 1.29
N VAL A 217 8.50 -9.11 2.31
CA VAL A 217 7.53 -10.21 2.16
C VAL A 217 6.38 -9.87 1.21
N PRO A 218 5.71 -8.69 1.28
CA PRO A 218 4.68 -8.34 0.31
C PRO A 218 5.19 -8.27 -1.14
N GLY A 219 6.42 -7.76 -1.34
CA GLY A 219 7.09 -7.70 -2.64
C GLY A 219 7.40 -9.08 -3.21
N LEU A 220 7.89 -10.00 -2.38
CA LEU A 220 8.12 -11.41 -2.75
C LEU A 220 6.81 -12.13 -3.06
N PHE A 221 5.78 -11.95 -2.21
CA PHE A 221 4.45 -12.53 -2.40
C PHE A 221 3.81 -12.10 -3.72
N SER A 222 3.96 -10.84 -4.10
CA SER A 222 3.42 -10.29 -5.34
C SER A 222 4.21 -10.66 -6.59
N GLY A 223 5.40 -11.22 -6.45
CA GLY A 223 6.36 -11.43 -7.54
C GLY A 223 7.09 -10.16 -8.00
N ALA A 224 6.91 -9.01 -7.35
CA ALA A 224 7.60 -7.76 -7.70
C ALA A 224 9.12 -7.84 -7.49
N ALA A 225 9.56 -8.64 -6.54
CA ALA A 225 10.97 -8.86 -6.23
C ALA A 225 11.60 -10.02 -7.04
N GLY A 226 10.92 -10.49 -8.12
CA GLY A 226 11.36 -11.60 -8.97
C GLY A 226 10.63 -12.92 -8.65
N PRO A 227 10.91 -14.00 -9.42
CA PRO A 227 10.17 -15.27 -9.37
C PRO A 227 10.44 -16.13 -8.11
N ARG A 228 10.73 -15.51 -6.99
CA ARG A 228 11.12 -16.17 -5.72
C ARG A 228 9.98 -16.40 -4.73
N THR A 229 8.73 -16.42 -5.18
CA THR A 229 7.56 -16.76 -4.34
C THR A 229 7.68 -18.14 -3.70
N GLU A 230 8.47 -19.04 -4.26
CA GLU A 230 8.77 -20.37 -3.70
C GLU A 230 9.57 -20.32 -2.39
N GLN A 231 10.16 -19.18 -2.04
CA GLN A 231 10.97 -19.03 -0.82
C GLN A 231 10.16 -18.58 0.40
N LEU A 232 8.89 -18.16 0.24
CA LEU A 232 8.08 -17.73 1.38
C LEU A 232 7.61 -18.93 2.19
N GLY A 233 8.21 -19.09 3.35
CA GLY A 233 7.77 -20.07 4.35
C GLY A 233 6.80 -19.47 5.37
N LEU A 234 6.28 -20.31 6.27
CA LEU A 234 5.43 -19.88 7.37
C LEU A 234 6.11 -18.78 8.24
N HIS A 235 7.43 -18.86 8.41
CA HIS A 235 8.22 -17.88 9.15
C HIS A 235 8.07 -16.45 8.60
N SER A 236 7.99 -16.28 7.27
CA SER A 236 7.84 -14.97 6.62
C SER A 236 6.53 -14.29 7.03
N TYR A 237 5.42 -15.02 7.07
CA TYR A 237 4.13 -14.50 7.52
C TYR A 237 4.13 -14.20 9.02
N VAL A 238 4.74 -15.08 9.83
CA VAL A 238 4.88 -14.89 11.28
C VAL A 238 5.70 -13.62 11.57
N ILE A 239 6.79 -13.38 10.85
CA ILE A 239 7.62 -12.18 11.03
C ILE A 239 6.84 -10.91 10.69
N VAL A 240 6.03 -10.91 9.62
CA VAL A 240 5.15 -9.78 9.28
C VAL A 240 4.16 -9.52 10.41
N ILE A 241 3.52 -10.56 10.95
CA ILE A 241 2.57 -10.42 12.05
C ILE A 241 3.27 -9.88 13.31
N LEU A 242 4.40 -10.46 13.70
CA LEU A 242 5.16 -10.02 14.87
C LEU A 242 5.65 -8.58 14.73
N ALA A 243 6.23 -8.21 13.59
CA ALA A 243 6.61 -6.83 13.31
C ALA A 243 5.41 -5.88 13.43
N SER A 244 4.28 -6.24 12.83
CA SER A 244 3.07 -5.42 12.87
C SER A 244 2.54 -5.23 14.30
N LEU A 245 2.55 -6.29 15.10
CA LEU A 245 2.14 -6.23 16.52
C LEU A 245 3.08 -5.34 17.33
N VAL A 246 4.38 -5.42 17.10
CA VAL A 246 5.38 -4.55 17.73
C VAL A 246 5.13 -3.09 17.35
N GLY A 247 4.91 -2.80 16.06
CA GLY A 247 4.60 -1.45 15.60
C GLY A 247 3.30 -0.89 16.19
N LEU A 248 2.25 -1.72 16.25
CA LEU A 248 0.99 -1.36 16.90
C LEU A 248 1.19 -1.07 18.39
N ALA A 249 1.77 -2.02 19.14
CA ALA A 249 2.00 -1.88 20.57
C ALA A 249 2.85 -0.63 20.89
N ALA A 250 3.93 -0.41 20.12
CA ALA A 250 4.78 0.76 20.28
C ALA A 250 4.03 2.08 19.99
N THR A 251 3.13 2.09 18.99
CA THR A 251 2.31 3.28 18.70
C THR A 251 1.34 3.56 19.85
N PHE A 252 0.64 2.54 20.36
CA PHE A 252 -0.26 2.71 21.51
C PHE A 252 0.49 3.17 22.75
N TYR A 253 1.64 2.54 23.05
CA TYR A 253 2.48 2.93 24.20
C TYR A 253 2.92 4.38 24.08
N TRP A 254 3.42 4.79 22.89
CA TRP A 254 3.87 6.16 22.65
C TRP A 254 2.73 7.16 22.86
N TRP A 255 1.53 6.91 22.34
CA TRP A 255 0.37 7.80 22.50
C TRP A 255 -0.10 7.88 23.94
N ARG A 256 0.02 6.79 24.70
CA ARG A 256 -0.39 6.75 26.10
C ARG A 256 0.53 7.58 27.01
N ASP A 257 1.84 7.40 26.84
CA ASP A 257 2.84 7.86 27.81
C ASP A 257 3.62 9.11 27.35
N ALA A 258 3.62 9.45 26.05
CA ALA A 258 4.35 10.61 25.55
C ALA A 258 3.80 11.93 26.09
N ASP A 259 4.68 12.73 26.63
CA ASP A 259 4.37 14.12 26.99
C ASP A 259 4.25 14.98 25.72
N GLN A 260 3.08 15.58 25.55
CA GLN A 260 2.73 16.40 24.38
C GLN A 260 2.86 17.92 24.67
N THR A 261 3.49 18.30 25.75
CA THR A 261 3.56 19.71 26.23
C THR A 261 4.58 20.56 25.48
N ARG A 262 5.47 19.94 24.70
CA ARG A 262 6.49 20.62 23.90
C ARG A 262 6.18 20.63 22.40
#